data_904c3e91398740e1c24dcf13c4d2f25e
#
_entry.id   904c3e91398740e1c24dcf13c4d2f25e
#
_cell.length_a   1.000
_cell.length_b   1.000
_cell.length_c   1.000
_cell.angle_alpha   90.00
_cell.angle_beta   90.00
_cell.angle_gamma   90.00
#
_symmetry.space_group_name_H-M   'P 1'
#
loop_
_entity.id
_entity.type
_entity.pdbx_description
1 polymer ?
#
loop_
_entity_poly.entity_id
_entity_poly.type
_entity_poly.pdbx_seq_one_letter_code
_entity_poly.pdbx_strand_id
1 'polypeptide(L)'
;MKESTVPPTAGPQPVNQISARAPQKSFLARFQRWEWMLVALVVIAIVINSRLTPYFLNAQNLSRTSADFMELGLMMLPMVFIIITGNIDLSVASNLGMCASLMAVLWNLHVNIWVAAAAGLVAGTLGGLLNGFLIARIKLPALVATLGTYAFFRGIAYVLLGDQAGVGYPASFTYLGQGMVPHTLIPFSVALFAVLAVVFGLVLHRTTFGRYLFAIGSNENAAIFAGVPVVRNKMIIYTVSGFMAALAGLVLAARFGSTRPDIGTGMELSVITAAVLGGVDINGGVGTMPGAVLSLVLIGLLQFGMGLKNIQDQVQTIAIGGLLILSMLLASIARTISAGGMRLNWRNIGLAAGIIVIFAAFFVFFYWSRAPVLKSVSY
;
A
#
# COMPACT_ATOMS: atom_id res chain seq x y z
N MET A 1 35.33 -56.23 55.15
CA MET A 1 34.97 -56.35 53.76
C MET A 1 33.51 -55.92 53.62
N LYS A 2 33.23 -54.70 53.09
CA LYS A 2 31.88 -54.23 52.75
C LYS A 2 31.81 -54.16 51.23
N GLU A 3 31.04 -55.09 50.64
CA GLU A 3 30.72 -55.04 49.22
C GLU A 3 29.89 -53.81 48.89
N SER A 4 30.39 -53.01 47.97
CA SER A 4 29.67 -51.89 47.41
C SER A 4 28.78 -52.37 46.24
N THR A 5 27.47 -52.40 46.44
CA THR A 5 26.51 -52.71 45.40
C THR A 5 26.34 -51.44 44.49
N VAL A 6 26.76 -51.61 43.23
CA VAL A 6 26.51 -50.60 42.15
C VAL A 6 25.04 -50.70 41.74
N PRO A 7 24.30 -49.60 41.68
CA PRO A 7 22.91 -49.61 41.19
C PRO A 7 22.85 -49.84 39.65
N PRO A 8 21.83 -50.56 39.15
CA PRO A 8 21.71 -50.86 37.72
C PRO A 8 21.52 -49.65 36.89
N THR A 9 22.27 -49.54 35.80
CA THR A 9 22.17 -48.53 34.76
C THR A 9 20.77 -48.56 34.12
N ALA A 10 20.03 -47.44 34.20
CA ALA A 10 18.78 -47.26 33.51
C ALA A 10 18.99 -47.35 31.99
N GLY A 11 18.31 -48.27 31.36
CA GLY A 11 18.31 -48.44 29.91
C GLY A 11 17.76 -47.19 29.18
N PRO A 12 18.09 -47.02 27.90
CA PRO A 12 17.66 -45.88 27.14
C PRO A 12 16.13 -45.81 27.08
N GLN A 13 15.54 -44.70 27.56
CA GLN A 13 14.12 -44.45 27.43
C GLN A 13 13.74 -44.31 25.96
N PRO A 14 12.61 -44.87 25.52
CA PRO A 14 12.16 -44.69 24.14
C PRO A 14 11.93 -43.21 23.85
N VAL A 15 12.66 -42.70 22.86
CA VAL A 15 12.42 -41.34 22.31
C VAL A 15 11.01 -41.33 21.79
N ASN A 16 10.10 -40.68 22.51
CA ASN A 16 8.76 -40.39 22.03
C ASN A 16 8.87 -39.63 20.71
N GLN A 17 8.57 -40.32 19.61
CA GLN A 17 8.43 -39.71 18.30
C GLN A 17 7.24 -38.73 18.39
N ILE A 18 7.56 -37.46 18.68
CA ILE A 18 6.62 -36.37 18.51
C ILE A 18 6.39 -36.24 17.00
N SER A 19 5.44 -37.00 16.48
CA SER A 19 4.89 -36.79 15.16
C SER A 19 4.10 -35.48 15.19
N ALA A 20 4.81 -34.37 15.09
CA ALA A 20 4.22 -33.07 14.83
C ALA A 20 3.69 -33.08 13.40
N ARG A 21 2.54 -33.71 13.17
CA ARG A 21 1.68 -33.39 12.03
C ARG A 21 1.23 -31.94 12.24
N ALA A 22 1.95 -31.00 11.62
CA ALA A 22 1.46 -29.63 11.48
C ALA A 22 0.04 -29.72 10.87
N PRO A 23 -0.98 -29.12 11.50
CA PRO A 23 -2.32 -29.14 10.95
C PRO A 23 -2.25 -28.45 9.58
N GLN A 24 -2.55 -29.19 8.51
CA GLN A 24 -2.81 -28.61 7.19
C GLN A 24 -4.05 -27.72 7.33
N LYS A 25 -3.82 -26.43 7.62
CA LYS A 25 -4.90 -25.44 7.62
C LYS A 25 -5.46 -25.38 6.20
N SER A 26 -6.75 -25.68 6.04
CA SER A 26 -7.46 -25.58 4.76
C SER A 26 -7.26 -24.19 4.17
N PHE A 27 -7.31 -24.09 2.84
CA PHE A 27 -7.19 -22.81 2.10
C PHE A 27 -8.17 -21.75 2.62
N LEU A 28 -9.39 -22.16 3.04
CA LEU A 28 -10.40 -21.30 3.65
C LEU A 28 -10.07 -20.85 5.08
N ALA A 29 -9.31 -21.62 5.85
CA ALA A 29 -8.81 -21.19 7.17
C ALA A 29 -7.69 -20.16 7.06
N ARG A 30 -7.09 -20.01 5.88
CA ARG A 30 -6.10 -18.98 5.53
C ARG A 30 -6.74 -17.64 5.12
N PHE A 31 -8.01 -17.66 4.72
CA PHE A 31 -8.86 -16.46 4.61
C PHE A 31 -9.24 -16.06 6.04
N GLN A 32 -8.23 -15.59 6.75
CA GLN A 32 -8.36 -15.28 8.17
C GLN A 32 -9.28 -14.08 8.33
N ARG A 33 -9.94 -14.02 9.43
CA ARG A 33 -10.92 -13.05 9.96
C ARG A 33 -10.74 -11.59 9.48
N TRP A 34 -9.53 -11.18 9.05
CA TRP A 34 -9.21 -9.83 8.61
C TRP A 34 -9.80 -9.49 7.23
N GLU A 35 -9.64 -10.36 6.23
CA GLU A 35 -10.19 -10.13 4.89
C GLU A 35 -11.73 -10.10 4.93
N TRP A 36 -12.36 -10.97 5.73
CA TRP A 36 -13.81 -10.94 5.93
C TRP A 36 -14.28 -9.66 6.61
N MET A 37 -13.51 -9.12 7.55
CA MET A 37 -13.77 -7.82 8.16
C MET A 37 -13.69 -6.71 7.11
N LEU A 38 -12.69 -6.72 6.24
CA LEU A 38 -12.58 -5.75 5.14
C LEU A 38 -13.74 -5.88 4.16
N VAL A 39 -14.16 -7.09 3.80
CA VAL A 39 -15.36 -7.32 2.97
C VAL A 39 -16.59 -6.71 3.64
N ALA A 40 -16.78 -6.96 4.93
CA ALA A 40 -17.89 -6.38 5.68
C ALA A 40 -17.84 -4.84 5.68
N LEU A 41 -16.66 -4.24 5.89
CA LEU A 41 -16.46 -2.79 5.84
C LEU A 41 -16.74 -2.21 4.44
N VAL A 42 -16.32 -2.90 3.37
CA VAL A 42 -16.65 -2.52 1.99
C VAL A 42 -18.15 -2.53 1.75
N VAL A 43 -18.85 -3.60 2.19
CA VAL A 43 -20.32 -3.69 2.09
C VAL A 43 -20.99 -2.57 2.88
N ILE A 44 -20.56 -2.31 4.12
CA ILE A 44 -21.08 -1.22 4.94
C ILE A 44 -20.85 0.13 4.26
N ALA A 45 -19.65 0.38 3.71
CA ALA A 45 -19.34 1.60 2.97
C ALA A 45 -20.26 1.78 1.75
N ILE A 46 -20.51 0.72 0.98
CA ILE A 46 -21.45 0.73 -0.15
C ILE A 46 -22.87 1.09 0.33
N VAL A 47 -23.35 0.41 1.38
CA VAL A 47 -24.71 0.65 1.91
C VAL A 47 -24.85 2.07 2.43
N ILE A 48 -23.90 2.57 3.22
CA ILE A 48 -23.95 3.94 3.74
C ILE A 48 -23.93 4.95 2.60
N ASN A 49 -22.98 4.86 1.67
CA ASN A 49 -22.86 5.81 0.57
C ASN A 49 -24.07 5.77 -0.38
N SER A 50 -24.64 4.60 -0.63
CA SER A 50 -25.86 4.48 -1.45
C SER A 50 -27.09 5.13 -0.80
N ARG A 51 -27.13 5.21 0.54
CA ARG A 51 -28.19 5.91 1.28
C ARG A 51 -27.94 7.42 1.36
N LEU A 52 -26.67 7.84 1.31
CA LEU A 52 -26.29 9.25 1.40
C LEU A 52 -26.48 10.01 0.08
N THR A 53 -26.35 9.33 -1.06
CA THR A 53 -26.49 9.97 -2.38
C THR A 53 -26.96 8.97 -3.45
N PRO A 54 -27.98 9.34 -4.27
CA PRO A 54 -28.47 8.49 -5.35
C PRO A 54 -27.45 8.32 -6.49
N TYR A 55 -26.45 9.19 -6.56
CA TYR A 55 -25.42 9.17 -7.61
C TYR A 55 -24.32 8.16 -7.35
N PHE A 56 -24.23 7.59 -6.14
CA PHE A 56 -23.16 6.67 -5.75
C PHE A 56 -23.16 5.37 -6.58
N LEU A 57 -24.33 4.76 -6.81
CA LEU A 57 -24.46 3.51 -7.56
C LEU A 57 -24.58 3.72 -9.08
N ASN A 58 -24.40 4.95 -9.57
CA ASN A 58 -24.37 5.19 -11.00
C ASN A 58 -23.14 4.52 -11.62
N ALA A 59 -23.35 3.63 -12.60
CA ALA A 59 -22.28 2.84 -13.20
C ALA A 59 -21.19 3.69 -13.86
N GLN A 60 -21.55 4.83 -14.47
CA GLN A 60 -20.56 5.73 -15.09
C GLN A 60 -19.74 6.46 -14.03
N ASN A 61 -20.37 6.91 -12.93
CA ASN A 61 -19.66 7.56 -11.83
C ASN A 61 -18.70 6.59 -11.15
N LEU A 62 -19.19 5.39 -10.84
CA LEU A 62 -18.37 4.34 -10.22
C LEU A 62 -17.18 3.94 -11.12
N SER A 63 -17.42 3.83 -12.41
CA SER A 63 -16.39 3.55 -13.42
C SER A 63 -15.32 4.65 -13.42
N ARG A 64 -15.70 5.91 -13.60
CA ARG A 64 -14.74 7.04 -13.66
C ARG A 64 -13.96 7.16 -12.36
N THR A 65 -14.64 7.15 -11.23
CA THR A 65 -14.00 7.28 -9.93
C THR A 65 -13.09 6.10 -9.60
N SER A 66 -13.38 4.89 -10.11
CA SER A 66 -12.45 3.77 -9.92
C SER A 66 -11.08 4.03 -10.52
N ALA A 67 -10.96 4.87 -11.54
CA ALA A 67 -9.68 5.28 -12.11
C ALA A 67 -8.88 6.20 -11.16
N ASP A 68 -9.56 6.97 -10.28
CA ASP A 68 -8.92 8.02 -9.48
C ASP A 68 -7.94 7.50 -8.40
N PHE A 69 -8.01 6.22 -8.06
CA PHE A 69 -7.13 5.60 -7.06
C PHE A 69 -6.29 4.45 -7.62
N MET A 70 -6.26 4.27 -8.94
CA MET A 70 -5.46 3.19 -9.55
C MET A 70 -3.97 3.46 -9.49
N GLU A 71 -3.53 4.71 -9.55
CA GLU A 71 -2.13 5.08 -9.37
C GLU A 71 -1.62 4.73 -7.96
N LEU A 72 -2.46 4.98 -6.96
CA LEU A 72 -2.20 4.55 -5.58
C LEU A 72 -2.11 3.02 -5.51
N GLY A 73 -3.02 2.32 -6.19
CA GLY A 73 -3.01 0.86 -6.30
C GLY A 73 -1.74 0.34 -6.95
N LEU A 74 -1.29 0.93 -8.06
CA LEU A 74 -0.07 0.53 -8.75
C LEU A 74 1.16 0.63 -7.84
N MET A 75 1.29 1.71 -7.05
CA MET A 75 2.38 1.86 -6.08
C MET A 75 2.21 0.92 -4.86
N MET A 76 0.99 0.60 -4.48
CA MET A 76 0.70 -0.29 -3.35
C MET A 76 1.17 -1.73 -3.61
N LEU A 77 1.08 -2.23 -4.85
CA LEU A 77 1.45 -3.62 -5.16
C LEU A 77 2.88 -3.97 -4.71
N PRO A 78 3.93 -3.24 -5.13
CA PRO A 78 5.29 -3.50 -4.64
C PRO A 78 5.49 -3.08 -3.18
N MET A 79 4.75 -2.08 -2.67
CA MET A 79 4.82 -1.66 -1.27
C MET A 79 4.44 -2.81 -0.32
N VAL A 80 3.44 -3.64 -0.69
CA VAL A 80 3.11 -4.87 0.05
C VAL A 80 4.34 -5.77 0.21
N PHE A 81 5.14 -5.95 -0.84
CA PHE A 81 6.37 -6.76 -0.77
C PHE A 81 7.41 -6.14 0.17
N ILE A 82 7.59 -4.81 0.07
CA ILE A 82 8.52 -4.06 0.90
C ILE A 82 8.12 -4.16 2.38
N ILE A 83 6.85 -3.93 2.71
CA ILE A 83 6.37 -3.99 4.10
C ILE A 83 6.45 -5.41 4.64
N ILE A 84 6.13 -6.44 3.85
CA ILE A 84 6.31 -7.85 4.26
C ILE A 84 7.77 -8.14 4.65
N THR A 85 8.77 -7.47 4.07
CA THR A 85 10.17 -7.62 4.50
C THR A 85 10.56 -6.78 5.72
N GLY A 86 9.61 -6.13 6.40
CA GLY A 86 9.85 -5.26 7.54
C GLY A 86 10.47 -3.90 7.18
N ASN A 87 10.30 -3.45 5.93
CA ASN A 87 10.81 -2.17 5.46
C ASN A 87 9.66 -1.27 4.98
N ILE A 88 9.94 0.02 4.84
CA ILE A 88 8.99 1.02 4.31
C ILE A 88 9.72 1.86 3.26
N ASP A 89 9.04 2.18 2.16
CA ASP A 89 9.53 3.10 1.12
C ASP A 89 8.68 4.37 1.10
N LEU A 90 9.21 5.44 1.66
CA LEU A 90 8.56 6.75 1.63
C LEU A 90 8.82 7.53 0.35
N SER A 91 9.80 7.10 -0.47
CA SER A 91 10.19 7.81 -1.68
C SER A 91 9.29 7.54 -2.88
N VAL A 92 8.38 6.58 -2.79
CA VAL A 92 7.58 6.08 -3.91
C VAL A 92 6.81 7.19 -4.64
N ALA A 93 6.20 8.12 -3.91
CA ALA A 93 5.44 9.23 -4.50
C ALA A 93 6.34 10.35 -5.06
N SER A 94 7.50 10.59 -4.47
CA SER A 94 8.47 11.54 -5.02
C SER A 94 9.19 10.98 -6.25
N ASN A 95 9.44 9.66 -6.30
CA ASN A 95 9.95 8.98 -7.49
C ASN A 95 8.94 9.06 -8.65
N LEU A 96 7.65 8.83 -8.36
CA LEU A 96 6.54 9.10 -9.29
C LEU A 96 6.61 10.53 -9.86
N GLY A 97 6.72 11.53 -8.98
CA GLY A 97 6.78 12.95 -9.37
C GLY A 97 8.01 13.27 -10.22
N MET A 98 9.19 12.74 -9.87
CA MET A 98 10.43 12.88 -10.64
C MET A 98 10.27 12.31 -12.05
N CYS A 99 9.73 11.11 -12.19
CA CYS A 99 9.56 10.44 -13.49
C CYS A 99 8.57 11.16 -14.38
N ALA A 100 7.43 11.59 -13.83
CA ALA A 100 6.43 12.37 -14.55
C ALA A 100 6.99 13.73 -14.98
N SER A 101 7.79 14.39 -14.12
CA SER A 101 8.45 15.66 -14.44
C SER A 101 9.49 15.49 -15.54
N LEU A 102 10.30 14.43 -15.51
CA LEU A 102 11.26 14.14 -16.57
C LEU A 102 10.56 13.92 -17.91
N MET A 103 9.49 13.11 -17.93
CA MET A 103 8.69 12.92 -19.13
C MET A 103 8.12 14.27 -19.64
N ALA A 104 7.60 15.11 -18.74
CA ALA A 104 7.02 16.39 -19.11
C ALA A 104 8.04 17.38 -19.71
N VAL A 105 9.25 17.44 -19.16
CA VAL A 105 10.34 18.26 -19.72
C VAL A 105 10.72 17.78 -21.11
N LEU A 106 10.91 16.48 -21.30
CA LEU A 106 11.24 15.92 -22.61
C LEU A 106 10.13 16.19 -23.64
N TRP A 107 8.86 16.11 -23.22
CA TRP A 107 7.73 16.47 -24.05
C TRP A 107 7.73 17.97 -24.42
N ASN A 108 8.00 18.86 -23.48
CA ASN A 108 8.12 20.31 -23.74
C ASN A 108 9.29 20.62 -24.70
N LEU A 109 10.32 19.76 -24.72
CA LEU A 109 11.42 19.81 -25.69
C LEU A 109 11.08 19.12 -27.03
N HIS A 110 9.80 18.82 -27.28
CA HIS A 110 9.31 18.18 -28.51
C HIS A 110 9.82 16.76 -28.76
N VAL A 111 10.30 16.06 -27.71
CA VAL A 111 10.64 14.64 -27.80
C VAL A 111 9.33 13.83 -27.92
N ASN A 112 9.36 12.77 -28.71
CA ASN A 112 8.21 11.86 -28.83
C ASN A 112 7.75 11.40 -27.43
N ILE A 113 6.42 11.44 -27.16
CA ILE A 113 5.84 11.15 -25.84
C ILE A 113 6.21 9.75 -25.32
N TRP A 114 6.29 8.75 -26.20
CA TRP A 114 6.62 7.39 -25.80
C TRP A 114 8.11 7.23 -25.45
N VAL A 115 9.00 8.00 -26.10
CA VAL A 115 10.43 8.07 -25.74
C VAL A 115 10.58 8.79 -24.41
N ALA A 116 9.86 9.88 -24.20
CA ALA A 116 9.83 10.62 -22.93
C ALA A 116 9.28 9.75 -21.78
N ALA A 117 8.20 9.00 -22.04
CA ALA A 117 7.63 8.06 -21.08
C ALA A 117 8.61 6.92 -20.73
N ALA A 118 9.28 6.35 -21.74
CA ALA A 118 10.31 5.33 -21.53
C ALA A 118 11.49 5.88 -20.68
N ALA A 119 11.93 7.10 -20.92
CA ALA A 119 12.95 7.76 -20.09
C ALA A 119 12.48 7.91 -18.63
N GLY A 120 11.22 8.29 -18.41
CA GLY A 120 10.62 8.32 -17.07
C GLY A 120 10.61 6.95 -16.39
N LEU A 121 10.23 5.88 -17.10
CA LEU A 121 10.25 4.51 -16.57
C LEU A 121 11.67 4.06 -16.19
N VAL A 122 12.65 4.36 -17.03
CA VAL A 122 14.05 4.04 -16.75
C VAL A 122 14.53 4.81 -15.52
N ALA A 123 14.28 6.12 -15.46
CA ALA A 123 14.67 6.95 -14.32
C ALA A 123 14.08 6.44 -13.00
N GLY A 124 12.79 6.09 -12.98
CA GLY A 124 12.16 5.55 -11.77
C GLY A 124 12.68 4.17 -11.37
N THR A 125 12.96 3.32 -12.35
CA THR A 125 13.59 2.02 -12.11
C THR A 125 14.97 2.18 -11.48
N LEU A 126 15.77 3.12 -11.99
CA LEU A 126 17.09 3.48 -11.42
C LEU A 126 16.96 4.09 -10.02
N GLY A 127 15.92 4.93 -9.77
CA GLY A 127 15.60 5.43 -8.44
C GLY A 127 15.30 4.32 -7.45
N GLY A 128 14.49 3.35 -7.85
CA GLY A 128 14.24 2.15 -7.05
C GLY A 128 15.48 1.29 -6.82
N LEU A 129 16.31 1.11 -7.86
CA LEU A 129 17.59 0.40 -7.76
C LEU A 129 18.55 1.10 -6.79
N LEU A 130 18.59 2.45 -6.80
CA LEU A 130 19.37 3.25 -5.85
C LEU A 130 18.90 2.96 -4.41
N ASN A 131 17.60 2.99 -4.13
CA ASN A 131 17.07 2.64 -2.82
C ASN A 131 17.44 1.21 -2.41
N GLY A 132 17.26 0.25 -3.32
CA GLY A 132 17.64 -1.13 -3.10
C GLY A 132 19.14 -1.29 -2.77
N PHE A 133 19.99 -0.55 -3.46
CA PHE A 133 21.43 -0.54 -3.21
C PHE A 133 21.78 0.05 -1.84
N LEU A 134 21.22 1.22 -1.49
CA LEU A 134 21.43 1.86 -0.20
C LEU A 134 20.99 0.98 0.98
N ILE A 135 19.83 0.33 0.84
CA ILE A 135 19.22 -0.45 1.92
C ILE A 135 19.82 -1.87 2.01
N ALA A 136 19.94 -2.56 0.86
CA ALA A 136 20.35 -3.96 0.87
C ALA A 136 21.87 -4.15 0.87
N ARG A 137 22.63 -3.28 0.18
CA ARG A 137 24.08 -3.43 0.01
C ARG A 137 24.86 -2.60 1.03
N ILE A 138 24.50 -1.31 1.21
CA ILE A 138 25.13 -0.40 2.18
C ILE A 138 24.55 -0.63 3.59
N LYS A 139 23.36 -1.25 3.69
CA LYS A 139 22.66 -1.57 4.96
C LYS A 139 22.19 -0.32 5.72
N LEU A 140 21.83 0.75 5.01
CA LEU A 140 21.16 1.87 5.64
C LEU A 140 19.76 1.45 6.10
N PRO A 141 19.26 1.97 7.26
CA PRO A 141 17.87 1.78 7.65
C PRO A 141 16.93 2.28 6.56
N ALA A 142 15.94 1.46 6.18
CA ALA A 142 15.06 1.76 5.04
C ALA A 142 14.37 3.11 5.17
N LEU A 143 13.86 3.43 6.37
CA LEU A 143 13.20 4.70 6.64
C LEU A 143 14.13 5.90 6.38
N VAL A 144 15.39 5.83 6.81
CA VAL A 144 16.37 6.91 6.64
C VAL A 144 16.75 7.07 5.17
N ALA A 145 17.03 5.96 4.48
CA ALA A 145 17.38 5.96 3.06
C ALA A 145 16.24 6.54 2.21
N THR A 146 15.00 6.07 2.45
CA THR A 146 13.84 6.49 1.64
C THR A 146 13.35 7.90 1.97
N LEU A 147 13.55 8.41 3.19
CA LEU A 147 13.35 9.83 3.51
C LEU A 147 14.37 10.72 2.77
N GLY A 148 15.64 10.32 2.74
CA GLY A 148 16.66 11.03 1.99
C GLY A 148 16.36 11.06 0.50
N THR A 149 16.01 9.91 -0.08
CA THR A 149 15.66 9.83 -1.52
C THR A 149 14.31 10.45 -1.83
N TYR A 150 13.37 10.51 -0.88
CA TYR A 150 12.13 11.29 -1.01
C TYR A 150 12.44 12.77 -1.30
N ALA A 151 13.26 13.40 -0.47
CA ALA A 151 13.66 14.79 -0.66
C ALA A 151 14.47 14.98 -1.96
N PHE A 152 15.36 14.04 -2.25
CA PHE A 152 16.21 14.06 -3.45
C PHE A 152 15.38 13.99 -4.74
N PHE A 153 14.49 13.01 -4.87
CA PHE A 153 13.65 12.86 -6.06
C PHE A 153 12.65 14.01 -6.21
N ARG A 154 12.09 14.50 -5.11
CA ARG A 154 11.21 15.67 -5.14
C ARG A 154 11.97 16.93 -5.56
N GLY A 155 13.19 17.12 -5.07
CA GLY A 155 14.09 18.20 -5.50
C GLY A 155 14.38 18.15 -6.99
N ILE A 156 14.70 16.96 -7.53
CA ILE A 156 14.91 16.76 -8.98
C ILE A 156 13.65 17.16 -9.77
N ALA A 157 12.45 16.75 -9.32
CA ALA A 157 11.20 17.11 -9.99
C ALA A 157 11.03 18.63 -10.12
N TYR A 158 11.31 19.38 -9.05
CA TYR A 158 11.26 20.84 -9.05
C TYR A 158 12.37 21.47 -9.90
N VAL A 159 13.59 20.93 -9.89
CA VAL A 159 14.69 21.42 -10.76
C VAL A 159 14.37 21.21 -12.23
N LEU A 160 13.75 20.09 -12.59
CA LEU A 160 13.39 19.76 -13.97
C LEU A 160 12.30 20.67 -14.52
N LEU A 161 11.18 20.85 -13.82
CA LEU A 161 10.02 21.60 -14.32
C LEU A 161 9.95 23.04 -13.82
N GLY A 162 10.53 23.36 -12.66
CA GLY A 162 10.39 24.69 -12.03
C GLY A 162 8.93 25.03 -11.80
N ASP A 163 8.54 26.22 -12.28
CA ASP A 163 7.16 26.70 -12.25
C ASP A 163 6.34 26.31 -13.50
N GLN A 164 6.95 25.55 -14.41
CA GLN A 164 6.29 25.12 -15.65
C GLN A 164 5.43 23.88 -15.42
N ALA A 165 4.54 23.62 -16.38
CA ALA A 165 3.78 22.38 -16.45
C ALA A 165 4.00 21.72 -17.83
N GLY A 166 3.99 20.40 -17.84
CA GLY A 166 3.81 19.64 -19.07
C GLY A 166 2.33 19.58 -19.38
N VAL A 167 1.92 19.99 -20.58
CA VAL A 167 0.52 20.00 -21.02
C VAL A 167 0.40 19.59 -22.49
N GLY A 168 -0.84 19.37 -22.97
CA GLY A 168 -1.09 19.07 -24.37
C GLY A 168 -0.63 17.69 -24.81
N TYR A 169 -0.68 16.71 -23.93
CA TYR A 169 -0.32 15.34 -24.26
C TYR A 169 -1.24 14.74 -25.33
N PRO A 170 -0.72 13.94 -26.26
CA PRO A 170 -1.53 13.34 -27.34
C PRO A 170 -2.54 12.34 -26.79
N ALA A 171 -3.68 12.17 -27.50
CA ALA A 171 -4.75 11.28 -27.11
C ALA A 171 -4.28 9.81 -26.90
N SER A 172 -3.26 9.37 -27.63
CA SER A 172 -2.67 8.04 -27.47
C SER A 172 -2.02 7.86 -26.09
N PHE A 173 -1.47 8.93 -25.49
CA PHE A 173 -0.88 8.88 -24.15
C PHE A 173 -1.96 9.07 -23.06
N THR A 174 -2.87 10.05 -23.23
CA THR A 174 -3.92 10.29 -22.25
C THR A 174 -4.88 9.10 -22.12
N TYR A 175 -4.93 8.22 -23.11
CA TYR A 175 -5.65 6.95 -23.04
C TYR A 175 -5.23 6.07 -21.86
N LEU A 176 -3.98 6.14 -21.40
CA LEU A 176 -3.50 5.37 -20.25
C LEU A 176 -4.26 5.69 -18.95
N GLY A 177 -4.67 6.94 -18.78
CA GLY A 177 -5.38 7.41 -17.58
C GLY A 177 -6.86 7.70 -17.80
N GLN A 178 -7.26 8.12 -19.01
CA GLN A 178 -8.62 8.54 -19.35
C GLN A 178 -9.37 7.55 -20.25
N GLY A 179 -8.65 6.61 -20.88
CA GLY A 179 -9.22 5.64 -21.82
C GLY A 179 -10.10 4.60 -21.14
N MET A 180 -11.03 4.07 -21.91
CA MET A 180 -11.87 2.93 -21.53
C MET A 180 -11.48 1.70 -22.33
N VAL A 181 -11.58 0.51 -21.72
CA VAL A 181 -11.45 -0.75 -22.48
C VAL A 181 -12.57 -0.83 -23.51
N PRO A 182 -12.26 -1.11 -24.79
CA PRO A 182 -13.27 -1.12 -25.85
C PRO A 182 -14.51 -1.94 -25.48
N HIS A 183 -15.70 -1.40 -25.81
CA HIS A 183 -17.00 -2.01 -25.53
C HIS A 183 -17.33 -2.25 -24.04
N THR A 184 -16.63 -1.61 -23.10
CA THR A 184 -16.88 -1.75 -21.66
C THR A 184 -16.92 -0.38 -20.96
N LEU A 185 -17.40 -0.38 -19.72
CA LEU A 185 -17.29 0.77 -18.83
C LEU A 185 -16.05 0.69 -17.92
N ILE A 186 -15.09 -0.16 -18.24
CA ILE A 186 -13.90 -0.37 -17.41
C ILE A 186 -12.80 0.60 -17.85
N PRO A 187 -12.30 1.51 -17.00
CA PRO A 187 -11.16 2.35 -17.32
C PRO A 187 -9.91 1.50 -17.59
N PHE A 188 -9.08 1.94 -18.53
CA PHE A 188 -7.84 1.24 -18.87
C PHE A 188 -6.92 1.07 -17.66
N SER A 189 -6.81 2.10 -16.81
CA SER A 189 -6.01 2.07 -15.56
C SER A 189 -6.49 0.99 -14.58
N VAL A 190 -7.82 0.75 -14.50
CA VAL A 190 -8.40 -0.32 -13.67
C VAL A 190 -8.05 -1.70 -14.23
N ALA A 191 -8.14 -1.88 -15.54
CA ALA A 191 -7.77 -3.14 -16.18
C ALA A 191 -6.26 -3.42 -16.00
N LEU A 192 -5.42 -2.41 -16.18
CA LEU A 192 -3.98 -2.49 -15.95
C LEU A 192 -3.67 -2.89 -14.50
N PHE A 193 -4.30 -2.20 -13.53
CA PHE A 193 -4.16 -2.54 -12.11
C PHE A 193 -4.61 -3.98 -11.81
N ALA A 194 -5.76 -4.40 -12.33
CA ALA A 194 -6.29 -5.74 -12.07
C ALA A 194 -5.34 -6.84 -12.57
N VAL A 195 -4.79 -6.68 -13.78
CA VAL A 195 -3.80 -7.63 -14.32
C VAL A 195 -2.55 -7.67 -13.45
N LEU A 196 -2.01 -6.50 -13.07
CA LEU A 196 -0.82 -6.42 -12.23
C LEU A 196 -1.10 -6.94 -10.82
N ALA A 197 -2.26 -6.68 -10.23
CA ALA A 197 -2.63 -7.21 -8.92
C ALA A 197 -2.67 -8.75 -8.91
N VAL A 198 -3.17 -9.38 -9.99
CA VAL A 198 -3.12 -10.83 -10.16
C VAL A 198 -1.67 -11.33 -10.26
N VAL A 199 -0.84 -10.68 -11.08
CA VAL A 199 0.59 -11.05 -11.23
C VAL A 199 1.32 -10.95 -9.91
N PHE A 200 1.22 -9.80 -9.21
CA PHE A 200 1.86 -9.60 -7.89
C PHE A 200 1.31 -10.58 -6.84
N GLY A 201 0.01 -10.86 -6.86
CA GLY A 201 -0.62 -11.85 -5.99
C GLY A 201 -0.07 -13.27 -6.22
N LEU A 202 0.07 -13.67 -7.49
CA LEU A 202 0.67 -14.97 -7.85
C LEU A 202 2.15 -15.03 -7.44
N VAL A 203 2.93 -13.98 -7.71
CA VAL A 203 4.34 -13.90 -7.31
C VAL A 203 4.47 -14.01 -5.79
N LEU A 204 3.65 -13.29 -5.03
CA LEU A 204 3.71 -13.33 -3.56
C LEU A 204 3.34 -14.71 -2.99
N HIS A 205 2.22 -15.28 -3.45
CA HIS A 205 1.62 -16.45 -2.79
C HIS A 205 1.99 -17.79 -3.42
N ARG A 206 2.51 -17.82 -4.66
CA ARG A 206 2.74 -19.07 -5.40
C ARG A 206 4.21 -19.32 -5.76
N THR A 207 5.12 -18.33 -5.60
CA THR A 207 6.53 -18.50 -5.99
C THR A 207 7.46 -18.67 -4.78
N THR A 208 8.69 -19.14 -5.06
CA THR A 208 9.78 -19.16 -4.07
C THR A 208 10.20 -17.77 -3.65
N PHE A 209 10.13 -16.78 -4.57
CA PHE A 209 10.43 -15.40 -4.29
C PHE A 209 9.52 -14.86 -3.17
N GLY A 210 8.20 -15.06 -3.25
CA GLY A 210 7.28 -14.64 -2.20
C GLY A 210 7.57 -15.31 -0.85
N ARG A 211 7.91 -16.62 -0.85
CA ARG A 211 8.31 -17.31 0.39
C ARG A 211 9.56 -16.71 1.01
N TYR A 212 10.51 -16.27 0.20
CA TYR A 212 11.70 -15.57 0.70
C TYR A 212 11.35 -14.23 1.34
N LEU A 213 10.41 -13.46 0.79
CA LEU A 213 9.97 -12.20 1.38
C LEU A 213 9.39 -12.41 2.79
N PHE A 214 8.52 -13.42 2.96
CA PHE A 214 7.98 -13.77 4.28
C PHE A 214 9.06 -14.25 5.26
N ALA A 215 10.03 -15.03 4.80
CA ALA A 215 11.14 -15.48 5.63
C ALA A 215 12.02 -14.30 6.09
N ILE A 216 12.35 -13.38 5.18
CA ILE A 216 13.11 -12.17 5.48
C ILE A 216 12.39 -11.33 6.54
N GLY A 217 11.09 -11.10 6.36
CA GLY A 217 10.30 -10.28 7.28
C GLY A 217 10.07 -10.94 8.64
N SER A 218 10.04 -12.26 8.70
CA SER A 218 9.90 -12.98 9.98
C SER A 218 11.17 -12.91 10.82
N ASN A 219 12.33 -13.14 10.21
CA ASN A 219 13.65 -12.97 10.83
C ASN A 219 14.73 -12.94 9.75
N GLU A 220 15.28 -11.77 9.48
CA GLU A 220 16.28 -11.56 8.43
C GLU A 220 17.56 -12.37 8.67
N ASN A 221 18.05 -12.44 9.91
CA ASN A 221 19.25 -13.21 10.24
C ASN A 221 19.03 -14.70 10.04
N ALA A 222 17.90 -15.23 10.50
CA ALA A 222 17.56 -16.64 10.28
C ALA A 222 17.41 -16.96 8.79
N ALA A 223 16.84 -16.06 8.00
CA ALA A 223 16.73 -16.21 6.55
C ALA A 223 18.12 -16.27 5.88
N ILE A 224 19.07 -15.43 6.31
CA ILE A 224 20.46 -15.48 5.81
C ILE A 224 21.11 -16.83 6.12
N PHE A 225 20.99 -17.32 7.36
CA PHE A 225 21.54 -18.64 7.74
C PHE A 225 20.87 -19.79 7.00
N ALA A 226 19.60 -19.63 6.60
CA ALA A 226 18.88 -20.61 5.77
C ALA A 226 19.23 -20.51 4.27
N GLY A 227 20.18 -19.67 3.87
CA GLY A 227 20.63 -19.52 2.48
C GLY A 227 19.70 -18.67 1.61
N VAL A 228 18.79 -17.88 2.19
CA VAL A 228 17.95 -16.95 1.42
C VAL A 228 18.80 -15.79 0.91
N PRO A 229 18.77 -15.47 -0.40
CA PRO A 229 19.56 -14.38 -0.98
C PRO A 229 18.92 -13.01 -0.65
N VAL A 230 19.01 -12.57 0.61
CA VAL A 230 18.33 -11.38 1.16
C VAL A 230 18.66 -10.11 0.37
N VAL A 231 19.94 -9.84 0.11
CA VAL A 231 20.39 -8.65 -0.64
C VAL A 231 19.75 -8.60 -2.02
N ARG A 232 19.77 -9.72 -2.76
CA ARG A 232 19.19 -9.79 -4.09
C ARG A 232 17.68 -9.55 -4.06
N ASN A 233 16.96 -10.16 -3.12
CA ASN A 233 15.51 -10.01 -3.01
C ASN A 233 15.13 -8.57 -2.65
N LYS A 234 15.82 -7.93 -1.69
CA LYS A 234 15.61 -6.52 -1.35
C LYS A 234 15.89 -5.60 -2.55
N MET A 235 16.99 -5.80 -3.28
CA MET A 235 17.27 -5.02 -4.49
C MET A 235 16.15 -5.15 -5.53
N ILE A 236 15.64 -6.36 -5.77
CA ILE A 236 14.56 -6.61 -6.74
C ILE A 236 13.29 -5.86 -6.34
N ILE A 237 12.84 -5.98 -5.08
CA ILE A 237 11.57 -5.34 -4.66
C ILE A 237 11.62 -3.82 -4.74
N TYR A 238 12.75 -3.19 -4.38
CA TYR A 238 12.91 -1.74 -4.53
C TYR A 238 13.01 -1.31 -5.98
N THR A 239 13.70 -2.06 -6.83
CA THR A 239 13.77 -1.78 -8.29
C THR A 239 12.39 -1.88 -8.93
N VAL A 240 11.61 -2.91 -8.58
CA VAL A 240 10.21 -3.06 -9.03
C VAL A 240 9.34 -1.95 -8.46
N SER A 241 9.54 -1.52 -7.21
CA SER A 241 8.83 -0.38 -6.61
C SER A 241 9.08 0.90 -7.41
N GLY A 242 10.34 1.16 -7.79
CA GLY A 242 10.69 2.32 -8.61
C GLY A 242 10.06 2.29 -10.00
N PHE A 243 10.03 1.13 -10.65
CA PHE A 243 9.35 0.95 -11.94
C PHE A 243 7.84 1.21 -11.82
N MET A 244 7.19 0.63 -10.80
CA MET A 244 5.76 0.80 -10.57
C MET A 244 5.38 2.22 -10.17
N ALA A 245 6.25 2.92 -9.43
CA ALA A 245 6.09 4.34 -9.12
C ALA A 245 6.15 5.20 -10.40
N ALA A 246 7.11 4.93 -11.30
CA ALA A 246 7.19 5.61 -12.58
C ALA A 246 5.94 5.32 -13.45
N LEU A 247 5.51 4.06 -13.53
CA LEU A 247 4.29 3.68 -14.26
C LEU A 247 3.06 4.40 -13.70
N ALA A 248 2.91 4.46 -12.38
CA ALA A 248 1.85 5.22 -11.72
C ALA A 248 1.93 6.71 -12.06
N GLY A 249 3.14 7.29 -12.15
CA GLY A 249 3.36 8.67 -12.57
C GLY A 249 2.90 8.96 -14.00
N LEU A 250 3.18 8.05 -14.92
CA LEU A 250 2.71 8.16 -16.31
C LEU A 250 1.18 8.08 -16.40
N VAL A 251 0.56 7.14 -15.67
CA VAL A 251 -0.91 6.99 -15.62
C VAL A 251 -1.54 8.24 -15.01
N LEU A 252 -0.97 8.78 -13.93
CA LEU A 252 -1.45 9.98 -13.25
C LEU A 252 -1.34 11.22 -14.16
N ALA A 253 -0.20 11.40 -14.83
CA ALA A 253 0.01 12.46 -15.81
C ALA A 253 -0.96 12.36 -17.00
N ALA A 254 -1.19 11.14 -17.49
CA ALA A 254 -2.17 10.86 -18.55
C ALA A 254 -3.60 11.17 -18.09
N ARG A 255 -3.95 10.86 -16.84
CA ARG A 255 -5.27 11.11 -16.27
C ARG A 255 -5.56 12.60 -16.12
N PHE A 256 -4.60 13.37 -15.60
CA PHE A 256 -4.76 14.83 -15.48
C PHE A 256 -4.59 15.58 -16.81
N GLY A 257 -3.99 14.95 -17.85
CA GLY A 257 -3.62 15.61 -19.09
C GLY A 257 -2.54 16.69 -18.89
N SER A 258 -1.93 16.74 -17.72
CA SER A 258 -0.90 17.70 -17.34
C SER A 258 0.00 17.14 -16.25
N THR A 259 1.22 17.69 -16.14
CA THR A 259 2.19 17.31 -15.11
C THR A 259 2.77 18.57 -14.47
N ARG A 260 2.79 18.59 -13.14
CA ARG A 260 3.44 19.61 -12.32
C ARG A 260 4.48 18.93 -11.42
N PRO A 261 5.50 19.65 -10.90
CA PRO A 261 6.55 19.04 -10.08
C PRO A 261 6.05 18.52 -8.73
N ASP A 262 4.90 19.02 -8.24
CA ASP A 262 4.25 18.58 -7.00
C ASP A 262 3.30 17.38 -7.18
N ILE A 263 3.17 16.84 -8.41
CA ILE A 263 2.30 15.69 -8.70
C ILE A 263 2.59 14.50 -7.76
N GLY A 264 1.54 13.90 -7.26
CA GLY A 264 1.63 12.73 -6.35
C GLY A 264 2.06 13.06 -4.92
N THR A 265 2.25 14.33 -4.53
CA THR A 265 2.64 14.69 -3.16
C THR A 265 1.60 14.20 -2.14
N GLY A 266 2.06 13.51 -1.08
CA GLY A 266 1.21 12.96 -0.03
C GLY A 266 0.66 11.56 -0.32
N MET A 267 0.83 11.03 -1.54
CA MET A 267 0.34 9.69 -1.88
C MET A 267 1.11 8.58 -1.16
N GLU A 268 2.35 8.83 -0.72
CA GLU A 268 3.18 7.85 0.00
C GLU A 268 2.48 7.29 1.24
N LEU A 269 1.86 8.17 2.04
CA LEU A 269 1.13 7.75 3.23
C LEU A 269 -0.13 6.96 2.90
N SER A 270 -0.84 7.33 1.83
CA SER A 270 -2.02 6.62 1.37
C SER A 270 -1.68 5.21 0.86
N VAL A 271 -0.54 5.05 0.17
CA VAL A 271 -0.01 3.76 -0.30
C VAL A 271 0.29 2.83 0.87
N ILE A 272 0.98 3.35 1.90
CA ILE A 272 1.28 2.59 3.12
C ILE A 272 -0.01 2.24 3.85
N THR A 273 -0.94 3.21 3.97
CA THR A 273 -2.25 2.99 4.62
C THR A 273 -3.01 1.86 3.95
N ALA A 274 -3.08 1.86 2.61
CA ALA A 274 -3.78 0.81 1.85
C ALA A 274 -3.16 -0.57 2.11
N ALA A 275 -1.84 -0.68 2.14
CA ALA A 275 -1.17 -1.95 2.42
C ALA A 275 -1.41 -2.43 3.87
N VAL A 276 -1.22 -1.54 4.86
CA VAL A 276 -1.34 -1.87 6.29
C VAL A 276 -2.79 -2.14 6.70
N LEU A 277 -3.73 -1.31 6.24
CA LEU A 277 -5.17 -1.56 6.43
C LEU A 277 -5.59 -2.88 5.78
N GLY A 278 -4.92 -3.29 4.70
CA GLY A 278 -5.07 -4.58 4.06
C GLY A 278 -4.57 -5.78 4.88
N GLY A 279 -4.02 -5.54 6.08
CA GLY A 279 -3.51 -6.58 6.99
C GLY A 279 -2.04 -6.94 6.75
N VAL A 280 -1.28 -6.11 6.04
CA VAL A 280 0.17 -6.26 5.95
C VAL A 280 0.81 -5.72 7.24
N ASP A 281 1.58 -6.57 7.94
CA ASP A 281 2.20 -6.17 9.19
C ASP A 281 3.46 -5.33 8.95
N ILE A 282 3.50 -4.13 9.53
CA ILE A 282 4.64 -3.20 9.45
C ILE A 282 5.94 -3.82 9.98
N ASN A 283 5.85 -4.74 10.96
CA ASN A 283 7.03 -5.44 11.46
C ASN A 283 7.52 -6.57 10.52
N GLY A 284 6.79 -6.83 9.45
CA GLY A 284 7.11 -7.83 8.44
C GLY A 284 6.56 -9.24 8.74
N GLY A 285 6.79 -10.14 7.80
CA GLY A 285 6.47 -11.55 7.92
C GLY A 285 5.00 -11.93 7.72
N VAL A 286 4.08 -10.96 7.63
CA VAL A 286 2.64 -11.20 7.49
C VAL A 286 2.04 -10.24 6.48
N GLY A 287 1.14 -10.74 5.64
CA GLY A 287 0.39 -9.93 4.68
C GLY A 287 -0.21 -10.74 3.55
N THR A 288 -1.26 -10.21 2.93
CA THR A 288 -1.90 -10.83 1.77
C THR A 288 -2.20 -9.79 0.69
N MET A 289 -2.03 -10.16 -0.58
CA MET A 289 -2.37 -9.27 -1.68
C MET A 289 -3.88 -9.02 -1.78
N PRO A 290 -4.77 -10.02 -1.60
CA PRO A 290 -6.21 -9.77 -1.56
C PRO A 290 -6.65 -8.77 -0.49
N GLY A 291 -6.06 -8.84 0.71
CA GLY A 291 -6.34 -7.88 1.77
C GLY A 291 -5.96 -6.45 1.37
N ALA A 292 -4.78 -6.26 0.78
CA ALA A 292 -4.33 -4.96 0.28
C ALA A 292 -5.26 -4.41 -0.83
N VAL A 293 -5.70 -5.26 -1.76
CA VAL A 293 -6.65 -4.85 -2.81
C VAL A 293 -8.01 -4.46 -2.21
N LEU A 294 -8.53 -5.23 -1.24
CA LEU A 294 -9.79 -4.90 -0.55
C LEU A 294 -9.70 -3.56 0.20
N SER A 295 -8.57 -3.28 0.84
CA SER A 295 -8.38 -2.00 1.54
C SER A 295 -8.27 -0.83 0.56
N LEU A 296 -7.62 -1.01 -0.59
CA LEU A 296 -7.60 -0.01 -1.66
C LEU A 296 -9.03 0.32 -2.13
N VAL A 297 -9.84 -0.71 -2.38
CA VAL A 297 -11.27 -0.54 -2.74
C VAL A 297 -12.02 0.19 -1.64
N LEU A 298 -11.81 -0.15 -0.37
CA LEU A 298 -12.45 0.52 0.76
C LEU A 298 -12.08 2.02 0.82
N ILE A 299 -10.78 2.35 0.71
CA ILE A 299 -10.31 3.75 0.70
C ILE A 299 -10.91 4.50 -0.48
N GLY A 300 -10.90 3.91 -1.69
CA GLY A 300 -11.48 4.51 -2.88
C GLY A 300 -12.99 4.77 -2.73
N LEU A 301 -13.75 3.83 -2.19
CA LEU A 301 -15.19 4.02 -1.94
C LEU A 301 -15.47 5.11 -0.90
N LEU A 302 -14.63 5.22 0.14
CA LEU A 302 -14.77 6.29 1.13
C LEU A 302 -14.45 7.65 0.52
N GLN A 303 -13.35 7.80 -0.24
CA GLN A 303 -13.01 9.03 -0.95
C GLN A 303 -14.11 9.43 -1.95
N PHE A 304 -14.60 8.47 -2.72
CA PHE A 304 -15.70 8.71 -3.65
C PHE A 304 -16.96 9.22 -2.94
N GLY A 305 -17.39 8.54 -1.86
CA GLY A 305 -18.54 8.98 -1.08
C GLY A 305 -18.36 10.38 -0.48
N MET A 306 -17.17 10.69 0.03
CA MET A 306 -16.82 12.01 0.54
C MET A 306 -16.79 13.06 -0.58
N GLY A 307 -16.25 12.74 -1.76
CA GLY A 307 -16.22 13.60 -2.93
C GLY A 307 -17.61 13.96 -3.44
N LEU A 308 -18.56 13.01 -3.50
CA LEU A 308 -19.96 13.25 -3.87
C LEU A 308 -20.69 14.19 -2.89
N LYS A 309 -20.18 14.34 -1.67
CA LYS A 309 -20.67 15.29 -0.66
C LYS A 309 -19.89 16.61 -0.65
N ASN A 310 -19.02 16.84 -1.63
CA ASN A 310 -18.14 18.01 -1.72
C ASN A 310 -17.25 18.20 -0.45
N ILE A 311 -16.84 17.10 0.19
CA ILE A 311 -15.91 17.15 1.31
C ILE A 311 -14.53 17.48 0.75
N GLN A 312 -13.90 18.52 1.29
CA GLN A 312 -12.56 18.98 0.86
C GLN A 312 -11.50 17.90 0.99
N ASP A 313 -10.53 17.87 0.07
CA ASP A 313 -9.44 16.87 0.04
C ASP A 313 -8.62 16.82 1.33
N GLN A 314 -8.46 17.95 2.02
CA GLN A 314 -7.77 18.02 3.31
C GLN A 314 -8.49 17.18 4.39
N VAL A 315 -9.83 17.21 4.41
CA VAL A 315 -10.64 16.41 5.33
C VAL A 315 -10.59 14.93 4.97
N GLN A 316 -10.58 14.61 3.67
CA GLN A 316 -10.40 13.24 3.20
C GLN A 316 -9.02 12.70 3.63
N THR A 317 -7.96 13.50 3.55
CA THR A 317 -6.61 13.15 4.01
C THR A 317 -6.58 12.88 5.52
N ILE A 318 -7.28 13.69 6.33
CA ILE A 318 -7.43 13.45 7.78
C ILE A 318 -8.13 12.11 8.04
N ALA A 319 -9.18 11.80 7.29
CA ALA A 319 -9.90 10.53 7.42
C ALA A 319 -8.99 9.32 7.10
N ILE A 320 -8.19 9.40 6.04
CA ILE A 320 -7.25 8.34 5.65
C ILE A 320 -6.15 8.18 6.72
N GLY A 321 -5.58 9.29 7.22
CA GLY A 321 -4.60 9.26 8.30
C GLY A 321 -5.18 8.64 9.58
N GLY A 322 -6.43 8.96 9.91
CA GLY A 322 -7.18 8.35 11.01
C GLY A 322 -7.38 6.84 10.83
N LEU A 323 -7.72 6.40 9.62
CA LEU A 323 -7.82 4.97 9.29
C LEU A 323 -6.47 4.25 9.44
N LEU A 324 -5.36 4.88 9.07
CA LEU A 324 -4.03 4.31 9.28
C LEU A 324 -3.75 4.08 10.77
N ILE A 325 -3.95 5.11 11.59
CA ILE A 325 -3.76 5.01 13.05
C ILE A 325 -4.66 3.92 13.63
N LEU A 326 -5.92 3.89 13.24
CA LEU A 326 -6.89 2.90 13.71
C LEU A 326 -6.48 1.47 13.31
N SER A 327 -6.05 1.26 12.07
CA SER A 327 -5.62 -0.05 11.59
C SER A 327 -4.40 -0.58 12.36
N MET A 328 -3.41 0.30 12.65
CA MET A 328 -2.24 -0.05 13.45
C MET A 328 -2.62 -0.39 14.90
N LEU A 329 -3.51 0.37 15.50
CA LEU A 329 -4.00 0.12 16.85
C LEU A 329 -4.74 -1.23 16.94
N LEU A 330 -5.64 -1.50 16.00
CA LEU A 330 -6.38 -2.76 15.95
C LEU A 330 -5.43 -3.96 15.74
N ALA A 331 -4.46 -3.85 14.85
CA ALA A 331 -3.45 -4.88 14.62
C ALA A 331 -2.57 -5.12 15.87
N SER A 332 -2.22 -4.07 16.60
CA SER A 332 -1.46 -4.15 17.86
C SER A 332 -2.26 -4.84 18.97
N ILE A 333 -3.52 -4.47 19.14
CA ILE A 333 -4.44 -5.07 20.14
C ILE A 333 -4.67 -6.55 19.81
N ALA A 334 -4.93 -6.88 18.55
CA ALA A 334 -5.16 -8.25 18.12
C ALA A 334 -3.95 -9.17 18.40
N ARG A 335 -2.73 -8.68 18.19
CA ARG A 335 -1.49 -9.41 18.53
C ARG A 335 -1.34 -9.65 20.02
N THR A 336 -1.60 -8.63 20.82
CA THR A 336 -1.51 -8.72 22.29
C THR A 336 -2.48 -9.75 22.86
N ILE A 337 -3.71 -9.82 22.32
CA ILE A 337 -4.71 -10.82 22.70
C ILE A 337 -4.28 -12.22 22.27
N SER A 338 -3.73 -12.39 21.06
CA SER A 338 -3.33 -13.68 20.49
C SER A 338 -2.10 -14.29 21.19
N ALA A 339 -1.22 -13.45 21.74
CA ALA A 339 -0.01 -13.90 22.44
C ALA A 339 -0.28 -14.49 23.85
N GLY A 340 -1.54 -14.57 24.29
CA GLY A 340 -1.93 -15.25 25.54
C GLY A 340 -1.38 -14.64 26.84
N GLY A 341 -0.73 -13.48 26.76
CA GLY A 341 0.13 -12.96 27.82
C GLY A 341 -0.37 -11.70 28.53
N MET A 342 -1.54 -11.16 28.19
CA MET A 342 -1.97 -9.94 28.84
C MET A 342 -3.45 -9.99 29.24
N ARG A 343 -3.71 -9.88 30.55
CA ARG A 343 -5.03 -9.44 31.01
C ARG A 343 -5.33 -8.14 30.28
N LEU A 344 -6.42 -8.12 29.54
CA LEU A 344 -6.91 -6.96 28.79
C LEU A 344 -6.93 -5.77 29.76
N ASN A 345 -5.92 -4.91 29.66
CA ASN A 345 -5.88 -3.74 30.55
C ASN A 345 -6.90 -2.74 30.01
N TRP A 346 -8.01 -2.61 30.72
CA TRP A 346 -9.11 -1.70 30.40
C TRP A 346 -8.64 -0.27 30.09
N ARG A 347 -7.48 0.15 30.64
CA ARG A 347 -6.86 1.44 30.32
C ARG A 347 -6.43 1.52 28.86
N ASN A 348 -5.86 0.46 28.26
CA ASN A 348 -5.41 0.47 26.87
C ASN A 348 -6.59 0.39 25.91
N ILE A 349 -7.66 -0.34 26.28
CA ILE A 349 -8.91 -0.32 25.52
C ILE A 349 -9.58 1.05 25.62
N GLY A 350 -9.63 1.63 26.80
CA GLY A 350 -10.19 2.96 27.03
C GLY A 350 -9.44 4.05 26.24
N LEU A 351 -8.11 3.97 26.14
CA LEU A 351 -7.31 4.87 25.33
C LEU A 351 -7.59 4.69 23.83
N ALA A 352 -7.65 3.45 23.34
CA ALA A 352 -7.97 3.18 21.93
C ALA A 352 -9.40 3.63 21.59
N ALA A 353 -10.38 3.31 22.45
CA ALA A 353 -11.74 3.78 22.30
C ALA A 353 -11.86 5.30 22.39
N GLY A 354 -11.10 5.94 23.30
CA GLY A 354 -11.03 7.40 23.42
C GLY A 354 -10.48 8.06 22.15
N ILE A 355 -9.44 7.51 21.54
CA ILE A 355 -8.89 8.01 20.27
C ILE A 355 -9.93 7.88 19.16
N ILE A 356 -10.62 6.73 19.06
CA ILE A 356 -11.69 6.51 18.08
C ILE A 356 -12.83 7.52 18.29
N VAL A 357 -13.24 7.75 19.54
CA VAL A 357 -14.31 8.71 19.88
C VAL A 357 -13.87 10.14 19.56
N ILE A 358 -12.61 10.52 19.84
CA ILE A 358 -12.08 11.84 19.50
C ILE A 358 -12.06 12.05 17.99
N PHE A 359 -11.62 11.05 17.20
CA PHE A 359 -11.66 11.12 15.73
C PHE A 359 -13.08 11.19 15.20
N ALA A 360 -14.00 10.37 15.72
CA ALA A 360 -15.41 10.41 15.35
C ALA A 360 -16.08 11.74 15.74
N ALA A 361 -15.82 12.25 16.94
CA ALA A 361 -16.32 13.53 17.42
C ALA A 361 -15.77 14.70 16.59
N PHE A 362 -14.47 14.68 16.26
CA PHE A 362 -13.85 15.66 15.38
C PHE A 362 -14.49 15.65 13.98
N PHE A 363 -14.76 14.46 13.43
CA PHE A 363 -15.42 14.29 12.13
C PHE A 363 -16.87 14.80 12.17
N VAL A 364 -17.63 14.46 13.22
CA VAL A 364 -19.01 14.94 13.43
C VAL A 364 -19.05 16.45 13.67
N PHE A 365 -18.15 16.98 14.51
CA PHE A 365 -18.04 18.42 14.79
C PHE A 365 -17.72 19.22 13.53
N PHE A 366 -16.75 18.77 12.73
CA PHE A 366 -16.38 19.43 11.49
C PHE A 366 -17.49 19.36 10.43
N TYR A 367 -18.20 18.24 10.37
CA TYR A 367 -19.38 18.08 9.50
C TYR A 367 -20.53 19.00 9.94
N TRP A 368 -20.77 19.11 11.23
CA TRP A 368 -21.87 19.90 11.78
C TRP A 368 -21.57 21.41 11.75
N SER A 369 -20.34 21.83 11.99
CA SER A 369 -19.93 23.24 11.98
C SER A 369 -19.99 23.89 10.59
N ARG A 370 -19.99 23.10 9.50
CA ARG A 370 -20.11 23.58 8.10
C ARG A 370 -21.50 23.42 7.50
N ALA A 371 -22.42 22.78 8.17
CA ALA A 371 -23.81 22.62 7.69
C ALA A 371 -24.56 23.94 7.43
N PRO A 372 -24.35 25.04 8.16
CA PRO A 372 -25.05 26.30 7.89
C PRO A 372 -24.49 27.11 6.69
N VAL A 373 -23.21 26.92 6.31
CA VAL A 373 -22.59 27.69 5.21
C VAL A 373 -23.11 27.23 3.84
N LEU A 374 -23.54 25.97 3.72
CA LEU A 374 -24.09 25.42 2.47
C LEU A 374 -25.55 25.79 2.22
N LYS A 375 -26.28 26.28 3.24
CA LYS A 375 -27.68 26.79 3.08
C LYS A 375 -27.74 28.22 2.57
N SER A 376 -26.66 28.98 2.57
CA SER A 376 -26.63 30.40 2.14
C SER A 376 -26.18 30.58 0.70
N VAL A 377 -25.90 29.52 -0.07
CA VAL A 377 -25.44 29.59 -1.48
C VAL A 377 -26.48 29.00 -2.45
N SER A 378 -27.70 28.80 -2.04
CA SER A 378 -28.81 28.47 -2.94
C SER A 378 -29.53 29.73 -3.35
N TYR A 379 -28.99 30.44 -4.35
CA TYR A 379 -29.71 31.39 -5.23
C TYR A 379 -29.32 31.08 -6.67
#